data_6d73649128c8e816202ecb958a777d45
#
_entry.id   6d73649128c8e816202ecb958a777d45
#
_cell.length_a   1.000
_cell.length_b   1.000
_cell.length_c   1.000
_cell.angle_alpha   90.00
_cell.angle_beta   90.00
_cell.angle_gamma   90.00
#
_symmetry.space_group_name_H-M   'P 1'
#
loop_
_entity.id
_entity.type
_entity.pdbx_description
1 polymer ?
#
loop_
_entity_poly.entity_id
_entity_poly.type
_entity_poly.pdbx_seq_one_letter_code
_entity_poly.pdbx_strand_id
1 'polypeptide(L)'
;MAGAFEVQIRSVPADRAAKHAVALSEVVLQHHRADGIQIQAQPLTGGHLLHLAVAGCVFNDLYVLAEERGIRLTEVRVVATGGFEGEEPTVSTGVSYEVSVSGEASEEELRELVGEVDRAASIPDVLRQETAVSLSGVQVQATR
;
A
#
# COMPACT_ATOMS: atom_id res chain seq x y z
N MET A 1 14.16 2.93 15.85
CA MET A 1 13.27 4.03 16.24
C MET A 1 12.09 4.14 15.29
N ALA A 2 10.91 4.27 15.84
CA ALA A 2 9.71 4.42 15.03
C ALA A 2 9.68 5.78 14.35
N GLY A 3 9.40 5.81 13.05
CA GLY A 3 9.11 7.03 12.33
C GLY A 3 7.71 7.55 12.63
N ALA A 4 7.49 8.83 12.45
CA ALA A 4 6.18 9.43 12.49
C ALA A 4 5.64 9.56 11.07
N PHE A 5 4.35 9.28 10.90
CA PHE A 5 3.67 9.39 9.62
C PHE A 5 2.53 10.40 9.74
N GLU A 6 2.44 11.27 8.75
CA GLU A 6 1.31 12.18 8.61
C GLU A 6 0.77 12.07 7.19
N VAL A 7 -0.51 11.82 7.05
CA VAL A 7 -1.19 11.79 5.76
C VAL A 7 -2.45 12.63 5.82
N GLN A 8 -2.83 13.24 4.71
CA GLN A 8 -4.00 14.09 4.60
C GLN A 8 -4.83 13.72 3.38
N ILE A 9 -6.14 13.69 3.54
CA ILE A 9 -7.09 13.66 2.43
C ILE A 9 -8.00 14.87 2.55
N ARG A 10 -8.29 15.54 1.43
CA ARG A 10 -9.00 16.81 1.41
C ARG A 10 -9.93 16.89 0.20
N SER A 11 -11.13 17.39 0.42
CA SER A 11 -12.06 17.66 -0.68
C SER A 11 -11.54 18.79 -1.58
N VAL A 12 -11.87 18.71 -2.85
CA VAL A 12 -11.53 19.72 -3.86
C VAL A 12 -12.81 20.18 -4.53
N PRO A 13 -13.01 21.51 -4.77
CA PRO A 13 -14.18 22.02 -5.49
C PRO A 13 -14.35 21.38 -6.86
N ALA A 14 -15.60 21.25 -7.32
CA ALA A 14 -15.94 20.54 -8.55
C ALA A 14 -15.23 21.10 -9.79
N ASP A 15 -15.08 22.40 -9.91
CA ASP A 15 -14.38 23.04 -11.03
C ASP A 15 -12.90 22.68 -11.09
N ARG A 16 -12.25 22.63 -9.95
CA ARG A 16 -10.83 22.24 -9.84
C ARG A 16 -10.66 20.73 -10.06
N ALA A 17 -11.56 19.90 -9.52
CA ALA A 17 -11.55 18.47 -9.73
C ALA A 17 -11.71 18.12 -11.22
N ALA A 18 -12.60 18.81 -11.93
CA ALA A 18 -12.82 18.60 -13.37
C ALA A 18 -11.57 18.86 -14.22
N LYS A 19 -10.67 19.74 -13.76
CA LYS A 19 -9.44 20.09 -14.48
C LYS A 19 -8.26 19.18 -14.15
N HIS A 20 -8.21 18.64 -12.93
CA HIS A 20 -6.99 17.99 -12.40
C HIS A 20 -7.19 16.57 -11.93
N ALA A 21 -8.42 16.10 -11.77
CA ALA A 21 -8.68 14.75 -11.30
C ALA A 21 -8.26 13.70 -12.33
N VAL A 22 -7.65 12.64 -11.86
CA VAL A 22 -7.27 11.47 -12.66
C VAL A 22 -7.71 10.19 -11.95
N ALA A 23 -7.92 9.12 -12.72
CA ALA A 23 -8.21 7.81 -12.16
C ALA A 23 -6.93 7.15 -11.64
N LEU A 24 -6.98 6.53 -10.45
CA LEU A 24 -5.81 5.86 -9.88
C LEU A 24 -5.26 4.74 -10.76
N SER A 25 -6.10 4.08 -11.56
CA SER A 25 -5.65 3.05 -12.50
C SER A 25 -4.81 3.60 -13.65
N GLU A 26 -4.83 4.90 -13.87
CA GLU A 26 -4.12 5.58 -14.96
C GLU A 26 -2.92 6.39 -14.47
N VAL A 27 -2.68 6.41 -13.16
CA VAL A 27 -1.62 7.23 -12.57
C VAL A 27 -0.30 6.47 -12.55
N VAL A 28 0.73 7.11 -13.07
CA VAL A 28 2.13 6.69 -12.89
C VAL A 28 2.80 7.70 -11.98
N LEU A 29 3.36 7.22 -10.88
CA LEU A 29 3.97 8.06 -9.87
C LEU A 29 5.46 7.77 -9.76
N GLN A 30 6.20 8.76 -9.30
CA GLN A 30 7.59 8.55 -8.91
C GLN A 30 7.64 7.68 -7.66
N HIS A 31 8.68 6.87 -7.56
CA HIS A 31 8.96 6.07 -6.37
C HIS A 31 10.42 6.23 -5.98
N HIS A 32 10.70 6.21 -4.69
CA HIS A 32 12.07 6.44 -4.20
C HIS A 32 13.01 5.24 -4.40
N ARG A 33 12.48 4.08 -4.76
CA ARG A 33 13.25 2.85 -4.98
C ARG A 33 13.12 2.32 -6.41
N ALA A 34 11.94 2.38 -7.00
CA ALA A 34 11.70 2.03 -8.39
C ALA A 34 11.73 3.31 -9.23
N ASP A 35 11.96 3.18 -10.54
CA ASP A 35 11.94 4.33 -11.45
C ASP A 35 10.56 4.98 -11.53
N GLY A 36 9.52 4.19 -11.42
CA GLY A 36 8.15 4.62 -11.36
C GLY A 36 7.24 3.49 -10.94
N ILE A 37 6.04 3.83 -10.48
CA ILE A 37 5.01 2.86 -10.12
C ILE A 37 3.70 3.22 -10.77
N GLN A 38 2.92 2.21 -11.11
CA GLN A 38 1.52 2.36 -11.47
C GLN A 38 0.67 1.81 -10.34
N ILE A 39 -0.30 2.59 -9.90
CA ILE A 39 -1.22 2.20 -8.85
C ILE A 39 -2.59 1.94 -9.45
N GLN A 40 -3.22 0.85 -9.03
CA GLN A 40 -4.60 0.53 -9.33
C GLN A 40 -5.35 0.27 -8.02
N ALA A 41 -6.18 1.21 -7.62
CA ALA A 41 -6.92 1.14 -6.35
C ALA A 41 -8.26 1.91 -6.48
N GLN A 42 -9.16 1.41 -7.29
CA GLN A 42 -10.45 2.05 -7.56
C GLN A 42 -11.62 1.20 -7.06
N PRO A 43 -12.65 1.83 -6.48
CA PRO A 43 -12.72 3.24 -6.08
C PRO A 43 -11.76 3.56 -4.92
N LEU A 44 -11.53 4.87 -4.67
CA LEU A 44 -10.65 5.32 -3.59
C LEU A 44 -11.40 5.26 -2.26
N THR A 45 -11.46 4.09 -1.68
CA THR A 45 -12.07 3.83 -0.37
C THR A 45 -11.01 3.50 0.66
N GLY A 46 -11.37 3.58 1.95
CA GLY A 46 -10.49 3.12 3.02
C GLY A 46 -10.06 1.66 2.86
N GLY A 47 -10.97 0.80 2.42
CA GLY A 47 -10.65 -0.61 2.15
C GLY A 47 -9.59 -0.77 1.06
N HIS A 48 -9.72 -0.07 -0.05
CA HIS A 48 -8.71 -0.10 -1.12
C HIS A 48 -7.36 0.46 -0.64
N LEU A 49 -7.38 1.55 0.13
CA LEU A 49 -6.15 2.14 0.68
C LEU A 49 -5.48 1.21 1.69
N LEU A 50 -6.24 0.50 2.52
CA LEU A 50 -5.70 -0.48 3.46
C LEU A 50 -4.97 -1.61 2.73
N HIS A 51 -5.59 -2.16 1.68
CA HIS A 51 -4.99 -3.21 0.86
C HIS A 51 -3.80 -2.69 0.05
N LEU A 52 -3.89 -1.45 -0.45
CA LEU A 52 -2.77 -0.79 -1.12
C LEU A 52 -1.58 -0.59 -0.18
N ALA A 53 -1.84 -0.30 1.09
CA ALA A 53 -0.77 -0.18 2.09
C ALA A 53 0.01 -1.49 2.25
N VAL A 54 -0.67 -2.62 2.27
CA VAL A 54 -0.01 -3.95 2.27
C VAL A 54 0.83 -4.13 1.02
N ALA A 55 0.24 -3.93 -0.15
CA ALA A 55 0.94 -4.08 -1.43
C ALA A 55 2.14 -3.13 -1.54
N GLY A 56 1.97 -1.87 -1.15
CA GLY A 56 3.03 -0.86 -1.21
C GLY A 56 4.19 -1.15 -0.27
N CYS A 57 3.91 -1.65 0.93
CA CYS A 57 4.93 -2.04 1.88
C CYS A 57 5.76 -3.22 1.37
N VAL A 58 5.09 -4.26 0.89
CA VAL A 58 5.75 -5.44 0.30
C VAL A 58 6.58 -5.03 -0.93
N PHE A 59 6.00 -4.21 -1.80
CA PHE A 59 6.69 -3.69 -2.99
C PHE A 59 7.99 -2.96 -2.61
N ASN A 60 7.92 -2.03 -1.69
CA ASN A 60 9.09 -1.27 -1.23
C ASN A 60 10.16 -2.19 -0.63
N ASP A 61 9.76 -3.11 0.24
CA ASP A 61 10.70 -3.97 0.94
C ASP A 61 11.37 -5.00 0.04
N LEU A 62 10.71 -5.38 -1.06
CA LEU A 62 11.36 -6.20 -2.10
C LEU A 62 12.59 -5.49 -2.66
N TYR A 63 12.50 -4.20 -2.95
CA TYR A 63 13.66 -3.42 -3.43
C TYR A 63 14.72 -3.24 -2.35
N VAL A 64 14.30 -3.00 -1.10
CA VAL A 64 15.26 -2.84 0.02
C VAL A 64 16.09 -4.10 0.21
N LEU A 65 15.43 -5.24 0.36
CA LEU A 65 16.14 -6.52 0.60
C LEU A 65 16.90 -7.02 -0.64
N ALA A 66 16.38 -6.75 -1.83
CA ALA A 66 17.10 -7.06 -3.07
C ALA A 66 18.42 -6.29 -3.14
N GLU A 67 18.39 -5.00 -2.81
CA GLU A 67 19.61 -4.17 -2.78
C GLU A 67 20.64 -4.70 -1.78
N GLU A 68 20.20 -5.09 -0.58
CA GLU A 68 21.06 -5.69 0.44
C GLU A 68 21.73 -6.98 -0.02
N ARG A 69 21.06 -7.73 -0.90
CA ARG A 69 21.56 -8.99 -1.45
C ARG A 69 22.29 -8.85 -2.79
N GLY A 70 22.42 -7.62 -3.30
CA GLY A 70 23.02 -7.37 -4.60
C GLY A 70 22.20 -7.88 -5.78
N ILE A 71 20.90 -8.05 -5.61
CA ILE A 71 19.97 -8.49 -6.65
C ILE A 71 19.36 -7.27 -7.34
N ARG A 72 19.49 -7.21 -8.67
CA ARG A 72 18.83 -6.20 -9.48
C ARG A 72 17.47 -6.71 -9.94
N LEU A 73 16.41 -6.11 -9.42
CA LEU A 73 15.03 -6.42 -9.84
C LEU A 73 14.72 -5.68 -11.16
N THR A 74 14.12 -6.38 -12.10
CA THR A 74 13.73 -5.85 -13.42
C THR A 74 12.25 -5.59 -13.53
N GLU A 75 11.41 -6.35 -12.82
CA GLU A 75 9.97 -6.16 -12.79
C GLU A 75 9.41 -6.65 -11.46
N VAL A 76 8.54 -5.86 -10.85
CA VAL A 76 7.86 -6.20 -9.60
C VAL A 76 6.39 -5.83 -9.72
N ARG A 77 5.52 -6.77 -9.37
CA ARG A 77 4.09 -6.56 -9.27
C ARG A 77 3.59 -7.20 -7.99
N VAL A 78 2.83 -6.44 -7.20
CA VAL A 78 2.19 -6.93 -5.98
C VAL A 78 0.70 -6.65 -6.07
N VAL A 79 -0.12 -7.67 -5.85
CA VAL A 79 -1.58 -7.56 -5.84
C VAL A 79 -2.08 -8.01 -4.48
N ALA A 80 -2.74 -7.11 -3.77
CA ALA A 80 -3.38 -7.44 -2.49
C ALA A 80 -4.89 -7.52 -2.69
N THR A 81 -5.51 -8.52 -2.07
CA THR A 81 -6.94 -8.78 -2.13
C THR A 81 -7.49 -9.08 -0.75
N GLY A 82 -8.76 -8.80 -0.56
CA GLY A 82 -9.46 -9.06 0.70
C GLY A 82 -10.84 -8.43 0.69
N GLY A 83 -11.48 -8.42 1.83
CA GLY A 83 -12.82 -7.87 1.96
C GLY A 83 -13.20 -7.66 3.41
N PHE A 84 -14.43 -7.22 3.60
CA PHE A 84 -15.02 -7.01 4.91
C PHE A 84 -16.35 -7.73 4.99
N GLU A 85 -16.74 -8.10 6.20
CA GLU A 85 -18.06 -8.69 6.49
C GLU A 85 -18.57 -8.20 7.84
N GLY A 86 -19.87 -8.37 8.06
CA GLY A 86 -20.51 -7.96 9.30
C GLY A 86 -20.84 -6.47 9.36
N GLU A 87 -21.70 -6.13 10.29
CA GLU A 87 -22.09 -4.76 10.62
C GLU A 87 -21.94 -4.57 12.12
N GLU A 88 -21.30 -3.51 12.54
CA GLU A 88 -21.14 -3.08 13.93
C GLU A 88 -20.74 -4.21 14.93
N PRO A 89 -19.54 -4.78 14.87
CA PRO A 89 -18.39 -4.31 14.09
C PRO A 89 -18.30 -4.98 12.71
N THR A 90 -17.79 -4.25 11.76
CA THR A 90 -17.31 -4.79 10.51
C THR A 90 -15.96 -5.45 10.76
N VAL A 91 -15.74 -6.62 10.21
CA VAL A 91 -14.49 -7.36 10.37
C VAL A 91 -13.85 -7.63 9.00
N SER A 92 -12.54 -7.69 8.98
CA SER A 92 -11.82 -8.09 7.78
C SER A 92 -11.96 -9.59 7.55
N THR A 93 -12.18 -9.98 6.30
CA THR A 93 -12.13 -11.40 5.89
C THR A 93 -10.71 -11.89 5.67
N GLY A 94 -9.74 -11.05 5.92
CA GLY A 94 -8.32 -11.29 5.71
C GLY A 94 -7.79 -10.52 4.52
N VAL A 95 -6.49 -10.30 4.52
CA VAL A 95 -5.76 -9.70 3.40
C VAL A 95 -4.77 -10.73 2.90
N SER A 96 -4.82 -11.02 1.61
CA SER A 96 -3.81 -11.85 0.95
C SER A 96 -3.13 -11.04 -0.15
N TYR A 97 -1.91 -11.43 -0.48
CA TYR A 97 -1.22 -10.77 -1.58
C TYR A 97 -0.42 -11.77 -2.41
N GLU A 98 -0.26 -11.44 -3.68
CA GLU A 98 0.56 -12.19 -4.62
C GLU A 98 1.69 -11.30 -5.12
N VAL A 99 2.87 -11.90 -5.29
CA VAL A 99 4.06 -11.23 -5.80
C VAL A 99 4.48 -11.87 -7.12
N SER A 100 4.68 -11.03 -8.13
CA SER A 100 5.37 -11.41 -9.36
C SER A 100 6.65 -10.60 -9.43
N VAL A 101 7.79 -11.28 -9.49
CA VAL A 101 9.09 -10.63 -9.46
C VAL A 101 10.02 -11.25 -10.49
N SER A 102 10.76 -10.39 -11.19
CA SER A 102 11.82 -10.78 -12.13
C SER A 102 13.08 -10.01 -11.77
N GLY A 103 14.23 -10.63 -11.93
CA GLY A 103 15.48 -9.98 -11.58
C GLY A 103 16.70 -10.80 -12.00
N GLU A 104 17.86 -10.23 -11.81
CA GLU A 104 19.16 -10.85 -12.13
C GLU A 104 19.60 -11.74 -10.97
N ALA A 105 18.88 -12.86 -10.78
CA ALA A 105 19.12 -13.85 -9.73
C ALA A 105 18.46 -15.16 -10.13
N SER A 106 18.78 -16.23 -9.41
CA SER A 106 18.13 -17.53 -9.62
C SER A 106 16.68 -17.49 -9.10
N GLU A 107 15.86 -18.41 -9.60
CA GLU A 107 14.50 -18.58 -9.10
C GLU A 107 14.46 -18.82 -7.60
N GLU A 108 15.39 -19.62 -7.10
CA GLU A 108 15.50 -19.91 -5.67
C GLU A 108 15.79 -18.65 -4.85
N GLU A 109 16.76 -17.85 -5.29
CA GLU A 109 17.10 -16.58 -4.63
C GLU A 109 15.91 -15.60 -4.63
N LEU A 110 15.15 -15.53 -5.73
CA LEU A 110 13.97 -14.67 -5.81
C LEU A 110 12.86 -15.18 -4.89
N ARG A 111 12.64 -16.49 -4.77
CA ARG A 111 11.67 -17.07 -3.84
C ARG A 111 12.05 -16.82 -2.38
N GLU A 112 13.32 -16.94 -2.05
CA GLU A 112 13.82 -16.63 -0.71
C GLU A 112 13.63 -15.16 -0.37
N LEU A 113 13.90 -14.27 -1.34
CA LEU A 113 13.67 -12.83 -1.19
C LEU A 113 12.22 -12.54 -0.83
N VAL A 114 11.28 -13.10 -1.58
CA VAL A 114 9.84 -12.91 -1.33
C VAL A 114 9.44 -13.44 0.06
N GLY A 115 9.93 -14.61 0.44
CA GLY A 115 9.65 -15.18 1.76
C GLY A 115 10.19 -14.33 2.91
N GLU A 116 11.35 -13.75 2.75
CA GLU A 116 11.94 -12.86 3.75
C GLU A 116 11.15 -11.55 3.87
N VAL A 117 10.73 -10.98 2.75
CA VAL A 117 9.87 -9.79 2.75
C VAL A 117 8.55 -10.07 3.46
N ASP A 118 7.92 -11.22 3.23
CA ASP A 118 6.67 -11.59 3.91
C ASP A 118 6.83 -11.61 5.43
N ARG A 119 7.99 -12.05 5.93
CA ARG A 119 8.26 -12.09 7.37
C ARG A 119 8.65 -10.73 7.95
N ALA A 120 9.21 -9.83 7.14
CA ALA A 120 9.82 -8.59 7.62
C ALA A 120 9.00 -7.34 7.36
N ALA A 121 8.05 -7.36 6.42
CA ALA A 121 7.28 -6.17 6.03
C ALA A 121 6.43 -5.65 7.18
N SER A 122 6.58 -4.35 7.47
CA SER A 122 6.00 -3.73 8.66
C SER A 122 4.47 -3.64 8.63
N ILE A 123 3.87 -3.28 7.51
CA ILE A 123 2.41 -3.13 7.45
C ILE A 123 1.70 -4.47 7.61
N PRO A 124 2.08 -5.55 6.92
CA PRO A 124 1.54 -6.86 7.22
C PRO A 124 1.66 -7.26 8.69
N ASP A 125 2.82 -7.03 9.30
CA ASP A 125 3.03 -7.34 10.72
C ASP A 125 2.11 -6.55 11.63
N VAL A 126 1.95 -5.25 11.38
CA VAL A 126 1.06 -4.38 12.17
C VAL A 126 -0.40 -4.85 12.05
N LEU A 127 -0.83 -5.24 10.84
CA LEU A 127 -2.21 -5.71 10.62
C LEU A 127 -2.47 -7.09 11.22
N ARG A 128 -1.46 -7.93 11.37
CA ARG A 128 -1.57 -9.22 12.06
C ARG A 128 -1.74 -9.04 13.57
N GLN A 129 -1.54 -7.82 14.07
CA GLN A 129 -1.74 -7.41 15.47
C GLN A 129 -2.88 -6.40 15.54
N GLU A 130 -3.52 -6.28 16.69
CA GLU A 130 -4.53 -5.25 16.90
C GLU A 130 -3.88 -3.88 17.04
N THR A 131 -4.33 -2.90 16.28
CA THR A 131 -3.83 -1.52 16.31
C THR A 131 -4.92 -0.59 16.83
N ALA A 132 -4.62 0.20 17.85
CA ALA A 132 -5.55 1.18 18.40
C ALA A 132 -5.76 2.34 17.43
N VAL A 133 -7.01 2.71 17.22
CA VAL A 133 -7.42 3.87 16.40
C VAL A 133 -8.31 4.76 17.23
N SER A 134 -8.03 6.05 17.28
CA SER A 134 -8.79 7.00 18.08
C SER A 134 -9.06 8.31 17.32
N LEU A 135 -10.22 8.90 17.60
CA LEU A 135 -10.52 10.27 17.16
C LEU A 135 -9.88 11.23 18.16
N SER A 136 -8.91 12.03 17.72
CA SER A 136 -8.13 12.91 18.61
C SER A 136 -8.59 14.38 18.58
N GLY A 137 -9.49 14.74 17.70
CA GLY A 137 -10.03 16.10 17.65
C GLY A 137 -11.05 16.27 16.55
N VAL A 138 -11.90 17.30 16.70
CA VAL A 138 -12.91 17.64 15.71
C VAL A 138 -12.97 19.15 15.57
N GLN A 139 -13.04 19.63 14.33
CA GLN A 139 -13.35 21.03 14.02
C GLN A 139 -14.55 21.06 13.09
N VAL A 140 -15.56 21.80 13.46
CA VAL A 140 -16.76 21.96 12.66
C VAL A 140 -17.09 23.44 12.50
N GLN A 141 -17.64 23.78 11.35
CA GLN A 141 -18.13 25.13 11.07
C GLN A 141 -19.47 25.02 10.35
N ALA A 142 -20.51 25.56 10.97
CA ALA A 142 -21.84 25.65 10.36
C ALA A 142 -21.85 26.77 9.31
N THR A 143 -22.44 26.50 8.16
CA THR A 143 -22.54 27.46 7.06
C THR A 143 -23.95 28.11 6.96
N ARG A 144 -24.85 27.75 7.91
CA ARG A 144 -26.15 28.37 8.11
C ARG A 144 -26.73 28.10 9.49
#